data_0e162d8a1e039706f34f6bab303f1c7c
#
_entry.id   0e162d8a1e039706f34f6bab303f1c7c
#
_cell.length_a   1.000
_cell.length_b   1.000
_cell.length_c   1.000
_cell.angle_alpha   90.00
_cell.angle_beta   90.00
_cell.angle_gamma   90.00
#
_symmetry.space_group_name_H-M   'P 1'
#
loop_
_entity.id
_entity.type
_entity.pdbx_description
1 polymer ?
#
loop_
_entity_poly.entity_id
_entity_poly.type
_entity_poly.pdbx_seq_one_letter_code
_entity_poly.pdbx_strand_id
1 'polypeptide(L)'
;MLAFQSYLNSKRVKEVLKKKPGEEGFSLLELVVVVAVLAVLATIALPAFNDISAQAARASAKSTLATIVKECAVDIAMGTTPAHAVVTDGGGLTWSLDSAQSCGTAASPKLAKVCVGVGTATTYGANLYTGAKLPASDSFTC
;
A
#
# COMPACT_ATOMS: atom_id res chain seq x y z
N MET A 1 44.95 -21.28 24.07
CA MET A 1 44.28 -22.46 23.46
C MET A 1 43.81 -23.50 24.49
N LEU A 2 44.37 -23.59 25.69
CA LEU A 2 44.00 -24.59 26.71
C LEU A 2 42.62 -24.34 27.39
N ALA A 3 42.16 -23.09 27.50
CA ALA A 3 40.87 -22.75 28.14
C ALA A 3 39.64 -23.22 27.33
N PHE A 4 39.73 -23.26 26.02
CA PHE A 4 38.64 -23.69 25.15
C PHE A 4 38.41 -25.19 25.17
N GLN A 5 39.50 -25.96 25.28
CA GLN A 5 39.42 -27.42 25.43
C GLN A 5 38.82 -27.83 26.78
N SER A 6 39.10 -27.06 27.84
CA SER A 6 38.53 -27.33 29.17
C SER A 6 37.01 -27.05 29.18
N TYR A 7 36.55 -26.05 28.45
CA TYR A 7 35.12 -25.73 28.34
C TYR A 7 34.33 -26.81 27.57
N LEU A 8 34.88 -27.33 26.49
CA LEU A 8 34.27 -28.41 25.69
C LEU A 8 34.23 -29.77 26.45
N ASN A 9 35.07 -29.94 27.46
CA ASN A 9 35.16 -31.18 28.26
C ASN A 9 34.25 -31.13 29.50
N SER A 10 33.49 -30.04 29.71
CA SER A 10 32.56 -29.97 30.83
C SER A 10 31.41 -30.98 30.65
N LYS A 11 31.01 -31.61 31.77
CA LYS A 11 29.93 -32.61 31.77
C LYS A 11 28.65 -32.11 31.14
N ARG A 12 28.32 -30.80 31.27
CA ARG A 12 27.14 -30.17 30.71
C ARG A 12 27.16 -30.09 29.16
N VAL A 13 28.33 -29.78 28.59
CA VAL A 13 28.48 -29.74 27.12
C VAL A 13 28.38 -31.14 26.53
N LYS A 14 28.94 -32.13 27.21
CA LYS A 14 28.83 -33.55 26.79
C LYS A 14 27.42 -34.11 26.91
N GLU A 15 26.61 -33.65 27.85
CA GLU A 15 25.19 -34.04 27.95
C GLU A 15 24.36 -33.42 26.85
N VAL A 16 24.63 -32.17 26.49
CA VAL A 16 23.91 -31.50 25.37
C VAL A 16 24.28 -32.13 24.03
N LEU A 17 25.56 -32.52 23.85
CA LEU A 17 26.01 -33.19 22.62
C LEU A 17 25.58 -34.67 22.55
N LYS A 18 25.22 -35.30 23.67
CA LYS A 18 24.69 -36.67 23.75
C LYS A 18 23.17 -36.74 23.53
N LYS A 19 22.44 -35.63 23.64
CA LYS A 19 21.04 -35.60 23.18
C LYS A 19 21.04 -35.92 21.71
N LYS A 20 20.56 -37.10 21.37
CA LYS A 20 20.38 -37.53 19.99
C LYS A 20 19.49 -36.48 19.31
N PRO A 21 19.87 -35.92 18.14
CA PRO A 21 18.95 -35.14 17.33
C PRO A 21 17.87 -36.11 16.86
N GLY A 22 16.72 -36.08 17.47
CA GLY A 22 15.64 -37.02 17.12
C GLY A 22 14.41 -36.99 18.01
N GLU A 23 14.48 -36.41 19.21
CA GLU A 23 13.34 -36.52 20.14
C GLU A 23 12.47 -35.24 20.23
N GLU A 24 12.91 -34.12 19.65
CA GLU A 24 12.09 -32.88 19.59
C GLU A 24 12.33 -32.05 18.31
N GLY A 25 12.87 -32.63 17.26
CA GLY A 25 13.09 -31.96 15.96
C GLY A 25 12.03 -32.35 14.96
N PHE A 26 11.53 -31.36 14.21
CA PHE A 26 10.69 -31.63 13.06
C PHE A 26 11.36 -32.58 12.08
N SER A 27 10.64 -33.60 11.65
CA SER A 27 11.12 -34.50 10.60
C SER A 27 11.31 -33.73 9.30
N LEU A 28 12.37 -34.03 8.55
CA LEU A 28 12.58 -33.44 7.22
C LEU A 28 11.36 -33.66 6.32
N LEU A 29 10.71 -34.83 6.44
CA LEU A 29 9.48 -35.14 5.71
C LEU A 29 8.33 -34.20 6.08
N GLU A 30 8.17 -33.89 7.36
CA GLU A 30 7.12 -32.98 7.85
C GLU A 30 7.33 -31.55 7.31
N LEU A 31 8.57 -31.07 7.28
CA LEU A 31 8.90 -29.79 6.69
C LEU A 31 8.59 -29.76 5.19
N VAL A 32 8.97 -30.81 4.45
CA VAL A 32 8.72 -30.88 3.00
C VAL A 32 7.23 -30.90 2.69
N VAL A 33 6.43 -31.62 3.45
CA VAL A 33 4.98 -31.66 3.30
C VAL A 33 4.37 -30.29 3.55
N VAL A 34 4.79 -29.58 4.60
CA VAL A 34 4.28 -28.22 4.90
C VAL A 34 4.59 -27.24 3.79
N VAL A 35 5.82 -27.21 3.28
CA VAL A 35 6.18 -26.29 2.18
C VAL A 35 5.45 -26.65 0.88
N ALA A 36 5.20 -27.93 0.62
CA ALA A 36 4.43 -28.35 -0.54
C ALA A 36 2.97 -27.87 -0.47
N VAL A 37 2.33 -27.98 0.69
CA VAL A 37 0.97 -27.46 0.92
C VAL A 37 0.94 -25.94 0.79
N LEU A 38 1.90 -25.23 1.39
CA LEU A 38 2.00 -23.78 1.29
C LEU A 38 2.18 -23.32 -0.18
N ALA A 39 2.96 -24.04 -0.97
CA ALA A 39 3.15 -23.74 -2.38
C ALA A 39 1.83 -23.82 -3.17
N VAL A 40 1.01 -24.84 -2.93
CA VAL A 40 -0.31 -24.97 -3.57
C VAL A 40 -1.25 -23.85 -3.13
N LEU A 41 -1.30 -23.53 -1.84
CA LEU A 41 -2.13 -22.44 -1.33
C LEU A 41 -1.73 -21.07 -1.88
N ALA A 42 -0.41 -20.83 -2.02
CA ALA A 42 0.11 -19.58 -2.59
C ALA A 42 -0.35 -19.35 -4.04
N THR A 43 -0.44 -20.38 -4.86
CA THR A 43 -0.87 -20.24 -6.26
C THR A 43 -2.32 -19.77 -6.40
N ILE A 44 -3.18 -20.13 -5.45
CA ILE A 44 -4.59 -19.72 -5.43
C ILE A 44 -4.74 -18.31 -4.83
N ALA A 45 -3.91 -17.97 -3.84
CA ALA A 45 -4.02 -16.69 -3.12
C ALA A 45 -3.52 -15.50 -3.92
N LEU A 46 -2.46 -15.65 -4.73
CA LEU A 46 -1.82 -14.55 -5.46
C LEU A 46 -2.78 -13.77 -6.38
N PRO A 47 -3.60 -14.38 -7.25
CA PRO A 47 -4.51 -13.62 -8.12
C PRO A 47 -5.57 -12.85 -7.30
N ALA A 48 -6.07 -13.41 -6.21
CA ALA A 48 -7.05 -12.74 -5.36
C ALA A 48 -6.49 -11.48 -4.68
N PHE A 49 -5.22 -11.49 -4.31
CA PHE A 49 -4.55 -10.32 -3.72
C PHE A 49 -4.44 -9.14 -4.69
N ASN A 50 -4.21 -9.40 -5.98
CA ASN A 50 -4.13 -8.35 -6.99
C ASN A 50 -5.46 -7.61 -7.13
N ASP A 51 -6.58 -8.33 -7.14
CA ASP A 51 -7.91 -7.72 -7.24
C ASP A 51 -8.25 -6.90 -6.00
N ILE A 52 -7.93 -7.41 -4.82
CA ILE A 52 -8.17 -6.70 -3.54
C ILE A 52 -7.31 -5.43 -3.48
N SER A 53 -6.05 -5.48 -3.87
CA SER A 53 -5.17 -4.31 -3.87
C SER A 53 -5.66 -3.22 -4.83
N ALA A 54 -6.13 -3.60 -6.02
CA ALA A 54 -6.71 -2.67 -6.98
C ALA A 54 -8.01 -2.03 -6.45
N GLN A 55 -8.87 -2.78 -5.77
CA GLN A 55 -10.07 -2.24 -5.15
C GLN A 55 -9.74 -1.29 -4.00
N ALA A 56 -8.76 -1.63 -3.16
CA ALA A 56 -8.28 -0.77 -2.08
C ALA A 56 -7.71 0.56 -2.62
N ALA A 57 -6.90 0.51 -3.67
CA ALA A 57 -6.38 1.70 -4.33
C ALA A 57 -7.50 2.60 -4.88
N ARG A 58 -8.53 2.02 -5.51
CA ARG A 58 -9.71 2.77 -6.00
C ARG A 58 -10.51 3.42 -4.86
N ALA A 59 -10.68 2.71 -3.75
CA ALA A 59 -11.37 3.25 -2.58
C ALA A 59 -10.57 4.40 -1.95
N SER A 60 -9.26 4.23 -1.79
CA SER A 60 -8.34 5.25 -1.31
C SER A 60 -8.36 6.51 -2.20
N ALA A 61 -8.28 6.34 -3.51
CA ALA A 61 -8.37 7.44 -4.47
C ALA A 61 -9.64 8.28 -4.30
N LYS A 62 -10.79 7.61 -4.19
CA LYS A 62 -12.08 8.29 -4.00
C LYS A 62 -12.18 9.02 -2.67
N SER A 63 -11.72 8.41 -1.59
CA SER A 63 -11.76 9.03 -0.25
C SER A 63 -10.84 10.24 -0.16
N THR A 64 -9.63 10.14 -0.68
CA THR A 64 -8.68 11.25 -0.69
C THR A 64 -9.18 12.40 -1.56
N LEU A 65 -9.73 12.11 -2.74
CA LEU A 65 -10.33 13.13 -3.60
C LEU A 65 -11.50 13.85 -2.92
N ALA A 66 -12.36 13.11 -2.21
CA ALA A 66 -13.46 13.70 -1.46
C ALA A 66 -12.97 14.58 -0.29
N THR A 67 -11.86 14.22 0.35
CA THR A 67 -11.23 15.04 1.40
C THR A 67 -10.69 16.34 0.83
N ILE A 68 -9.93 16.30 -0.25
CA ILE A 68 -9.41 17.48 -0.94
C ILE A 68 -10.54 18.45 -1.32
N VAL A 69 -11.63 17.96 -1.89
CA VAL A 69 -12.79 18.77 -2.24
C VAL A 69 -13.42 19.41 -1.01
N LYS A 70 -13.52 18.69 0.11
CA LYS A 70 -14.07 19.23 1.36
C LYS A 70 -13.16 20.30 1.96
N GLU A 71 -11.85 20.12 1.96
CA GLU A 71 -10.89 21.12 2.42
C GLU A 71 -11.06 22.42 1.61
N CYS A 72 -11.10 22.32 0.29
CA CYS A 72 -11.36 23.46 -0.58
C CYS A 72 -12.71 24.14 -0.28
N ALA A 73 -13.75 23.36 -0.09
CA ALA A 73 -15.09 23.92 0.19
C ALA A 73 -15.16 24.67 1.53
N VAL A 74 -14.46 24.15 2.56
CA VAL A 74 -14.38 24.81 3.87
C VAL A 74 -13.64 26.15 3.77
N ASP A 75 -12.50 26.19 3.11
CA ASP A 75 -11.73 27.41 2.92
C ASP A 75 -12.49 28.47 2.15
N ILE A 76 -13.18 28.06 1.09
CA ILE A 76 -14.06 28.96 0.30
C ILE A 76 -15.17 29.52 1.21
N ALA A 77 -15.80 28.67 2.03
CA ALA A 77 -16.88 29.10 2.93
C ALA A 77 -16.38 30.06 4.03
N MET A 78 -15.14 29.89 4.50
CA MET A 78 -14.51 30.79 5.47
C MET A 78 -13.93 32.05 4.85
N GLY A 79 -13.93 32.19 3.53
CA GLY A 79 -13.34 33.33 2.83
C GLY A 79 -11.81 33.40 2.94
N THR A 80 -11.17 32.27 3.21
CA THR A 80 -9.70 32.14 3.22
C THR A 80 -9.17 31.82 1.84
N THR A 81 -7.84 31.85 1.64
CA THR A 81 -7.25 31.36 0.38
C THR A 81 -7.44 29.86 0.26
N PRO A 82 -8.26 29.36 -0.68
CA PRO A 82 -8.59 27.95 -0.73
C PRO A 82 -7.36 27.09 -1.07
N ALA A 83 -7.01 26.19 -0.16
CA ALA A 83 -5.89 25.27 -0.32
C ALA A 83 -6.29 23.87 0.13
N HIS A 84 -5.55 22.86 -0.30
CA HIS A 84 -5.73 21.48 0.11
C HIS A 84 -4.42 20.89 0.62
N ALA A 85 -4.49 19.81 1.40
CA ALA A 85 -3.34 19.09 1.88
C ALA A 85 -2.51 18.50 0.72
N VAL A 86 -1.20 18.39 0.93
CA VAL A 86 -0.30 17.74 -0.03
C VAL A 86 -0.69 16.27 -0.17
N VAL A 87 -0.85 15.82 -1.41
CA VAL A 87 -1.08 14.42 -1.73
C VAL A 87 0.08 13.91 -2.57
N THR A 88 0.66 12.81 -2.15
CA THR A 88 1.81 12.20 -2.81
C THR A 88 1.40 10.93 -3.57
N ASP A 89 2.13 10.65 -4.65
CA ASP A 89 1.99 9.39 -5.37
C ASP A 89 2.40 8.21 -4.50
N GLY A 90 1.70 7.10 -4.63
CA GLY A 90 2.00 5.88 -3.91
C GLY A 90 0.84 4.88 -3.93
N GLY A 91 1.13 3.63 -3.54
CA GLY A 91 0.09 2.59 -3.47
C GLY A 91 -0.65 2.30 -4.79
N GLY A 92 0.02 2.53 -5.93
CA GLY A 92 -0.60 2.39 -7.26
C GLY A 92 -1.47 3.58 -7.66
N LEU A 93 -1.32 4.73 -7.00
CA LEU A 93 -2.00 5.98 -7.32
C LEU A 93 -1.00 7.00 -7.86
N THR A 94 -1.38 7.69 -8.94
CA THR A 94 -0.64 8.85 -9.44
C THR A 94 -1.59 10.04 -9.48
N TRP A 95 -1.19 11.13 -8.81
CA TRP A 95 -1.99 12.32 -8.66
C TRP A 95 -1.56 13.41 -9.66
N SER A 96 -2.53 14.05 -10.28
CA SER A 96 -2.33 15.27 -11.05
C SER A 96 -3.09 16.41 -10.38
N LEU A 97 -2.38 17.13 -9.55
CA LEU A 97 -2.85 18.28 -8.77
C LEU A 97 -2.00 19.50 -9.10
N ASP A 98 -2.53 20.68 -8.81
CA ASP A 98 -1.72 21.90 -8.89
C ASP A 98 -0.61 21.87 -7.83
N SER A 99 0.63 22.12 -8.23
CA SER A 99 1.80 22.16 -7.35
C SER A 99 1.70 23.20 -6.22
N ALA A 100 0.87 24.21 -6.43
CA ALA A 100 0.57 25.25 -5.43
C ALA A 100 -0.50 24.83 -4.41
N GLN A 101 -1.05 23.59 -4.51
CA GLN A 101 -2.15 23.11 -3.67
C GLN A 101 -3.37 24.02 -3.66
N SER A 102 -3.52 24.87 -4.64
CA SER A 102 -4.63 25.82 -4.76
C SER A 102 -5.89 25.12 -5.30
N CYS A 103 -7.02 25.43 -4.69
CA CYS A 103 -8.33 25.00 -5.18
C CYS A 103 -8.84 25.81 -6.38
N GLY A 104 -8.17 26.89 -6.74
CA GLY A 104 -8.60 27.81 -7.76
C GLY A 104 -9.64 28.81 -7.29
N THR A 105 -10.32 29.44 -8.26
CA THR A 105 -11.38 30.43 -8.04
C THR A 105 -12.63 30.08 -8.86
N ALA A 106 -13.73 30.79 -8.64
CA ALA A 106 -14.92 30.61 -9.45
C ALA A 106 -14.68 30.82 -10.96
N ALA A 107 -13.80 31.78 -11.33
CA ALA A 107 -13.42 32.05 -12.69
C ALA A 107 -12.38 31.09 -13.28
N SER A 108 -11.54 30.53 -12.44
CA SER A 108 -10.47 29.59 -12.82
C SER A 108 -10.38 28.45 -11.80
N PRO A 109 -11.33 27.50 -11.84
CA PRO A 109 -11.31 26.36 -10.90
C PRO A 109 -10.16 25.42 -11.24
N LYS A 110 -9.50 24.88 -10.21
CA LYS A 110 -8.49 23.84 -10.39
C LYS A 110 -9.13 22.45 -10.39
N LEU A 111 -8.49 21.52 -11.06
CA LEU A 111 -8.96 20.15 -11.19
C LEU A 111 -8.02 19.21 -10.46
N ALA A 112 -8.56 18.36 -9.60
CA ALA A 112 -7.83 17.23 -9.05
C ALA A 112 -8.13 15.98 -9.89
N LYS A 113 -7.09 15.27 -10.28
CA LYS A 113 -7.21 14.01 -11.04
C LYS A 113 -6.32 12.96 -10.40
N VAL A 114 -6.75 11.72 -10.40
CA VAL A 114 -5.99 10.59 -9.89
C VAL A 114 -6.11 9.40 -10.83
N CYS A 115 -4.98 8.80 -11.15
CA CYS A 115 -4.87 7.54 -11.87
C CYS A 115 -4.72 6.39 -10.88
N VAL A 116 -5.37 5.27 -11.15
CA VAL A 116 -5.27 4.05 -10.35
C VAL A 116 -4.75 2.92 -11.23
N GLY A 117 -3.54 2.46 -10.94
CA GLY A 117 -2.89 1.37 -11.67
C GLY A 117 -2.01 1.83 -12.84
N VAL A 118 -1.46 0.85 -13.55
CA VAL A 118 -0.58 1.05 -14.71
C VAL A 118 -1.31 0.56 -15.97
N GLY A 119 -1.23 1.28 -17.06
CA GLY A 119 -1.85 0.91 -18.34
C GLY A 119 -3.29 1.43 -18.50
N THR A 120 -4.30 0.55 -18.48
CA THR A 120 -5.72 0.95 -18.55
C THR A 120 -6.21 1.47 -17.20
N ALA A 121 -5.59 2.52 -16.72
CA ALA A 121 -5.84 3.07 -15.40
C ALA A 121 -7.24 3.68 -15.31
N THR A 122 -7.94 3.35 -14.24
CA THR A 122 -9.20 4.02 -13.90
C THR A 122 -8.88 5.43 -13.40
N THR A 123 -9.42 6.43 -14.06
CA THR A 123 -9.24 7.83 -13.66
C THR A 123 -10.44 8.31 -12.85
N TYR A 124 -10.15 9.06 -11.81
CA TYR A 124 -11.15 9.83 -11.06
C TYR A 124 -10.75 11.29 -11.07
N GLY A 125 -11.71 12.18 -11.08
CA GLY A 125 -11.41 13.59 -10.99
C GLY A 125 -12.56 14.38 -10.40
N ALA A 126 -12.23 15.56 -9.89
CA ALA A 126 -13.20 16.54 -9.40
C ALA A 126 -12.73 17.96 -9.65
N ASN A 127 -13.69 18.87 -9.85
CA ASN A 127 -13.46 20.29 -9.79
C ASN A 127 -13.33 20.70 -8.33
N LEU A 128 -12.20 21.23 -7.93
CA LEU A 128 -11.91 21.56 -6.53
C LEU A 128 -12.74 22.70 -5.98
N TYR A 129 -13.21 23.61 -6.85
CA TYR A 129 -14.02 24.73 -6.43
C TYR A 129 -15.51 24.38 -6.27
N THR A 130 -16.07 23.60 -7.21
CA THR A 130 -17.50 23.25 -7.20
C THR A 130 -17.81 21.89 -6.58
N GLY A 131 -16.80 21.04 -6.38
CA GLY A 131 -16.98 19.66 -5.97
C GLY A 131 -17.56 18.75 -7.04
N ALA A 132 -17.81 19.25 -8.25
CA ALA A 132 -18.39 18.48 -9.33
C ALA A 132 -17.41 17.38 -9.79
N LYS A 133 -17.92 16.17 -9.95
CA LYS A 133 -17.15 15.06 -10.52
C LYS A 133 -16.88 15.36 -12.00
N LEU A 134 -15.64 15.08 -12.44
CA LEU A 134 -15.31 15.15 -13.85
C LEU A 134 -15.94 13.97 -14.61
N PRO A 135 -16.48 14.22 -15.82
CA PRO A 135 -16.95 13.14 -16.67
C PRO A 135 -15.79 12.22 -17.07
N ALA A 136 -16.09 10.95 -17.31
CA ALA A 136 -15.11 9.97 -17.74
C ALA A 136 -14.48 10.30 -19.13
N SER A 137 -15.12 11.19 -19.89
CA SER A 137 -14.64 11.67 -21.19
C SER A 137 -13.48 12.66 -21.10
N ASP A 138 -13.27 13.29 -19.94
CA ASP A 138 -12.08 14.11 -19.67
C ASP A 138 -10.89 13.18 -19.36
N SER A 139 -10.73 12.15 -20.17
CA SER A 139 -9.67 11.16 -20.05
C SER A 139 -8.32 11.86 -20.19
N PHE A 140 -7.70 12.05 -19.08
CA PHE A 140 -6.32 12.37 -19.05
C PHE A 140 -5.51 11.07 -19.06
N THR A 141 -4.51 11.04 -19.90
CA THR A 141 -3.67 9.86 -20.05
C THR A 141 -2.79 9.75 -18.81
N CYS A 142 -2.88 8.63 -18.09
CA CYS A 142 -1.94 8.27 -17.03
C CYS A 142 -0.59 7.81 -17.70
#